data_416c24e534b3d2b55da09323dde48ab7
#
_entry.id   416c24e534b3d2b55da09323dde48ab7
#
_cell.length_a   1.000
_cell.length_b   1.000
_cell.length_c   1.000
_cell.angle_alpha   90.00
_cell.angle_beta   90.00
_cell.angle_gamma   90.00
#
_symmetry.space_group_name_H-M   'P 1'
#
loop_
_entity.id
_entity.type
_entity.pdbx_description
1 polymer ?
#
loop_
_entity_poly.entity_id
_entity_poly.type
_entity_poly.pdbx_seq_one_letter_code
_entity_poly.pdbx_strand_id
1 'polypeptide(L)'
;RNVETFIGSSGRVFPVKGIKPIDVLARIREHLMERGVRIHVEHVFTGFDEAGRPVLENHNGPFTLEADRVIFALGGASWPVTGSTGIWPSLFNAIGIATHPFEASNCGIAIAWPEPVAKAHAGKPLKNIRVSAGDESALGEATITAHGLEGNAIYPVVPALRTALNEAGHATLHIDLKPGNTTEELVRKIGAKEPRNFAEAVHLDRAQLALLKAFTPKERSMSASAFCEDIKDLRLPVTALRPIGEAISTVGGIPTEALSSDFS
;
A
#
# COMPACT_ATOMS: atom_id res chain seq x y z
N ARG A 1 -3.63 27.26 9.45
CA ARG A 1 -4.63 26.16 9.54
C ARG A 1 -4.73 25.57 10.96
N ASN A 2 -4.12 26.15 11.97
CA ASN A 2 -4.25 25.88 13.42
C ASN A 2 -4.13 24.38 13.87
N VAL A 3 -3.39 23.56 13.12
CA VAL A 3 -2.98 22.22 13.55
C VAL A 3 -1.47 22.26 13.72
N GLU A 4 -1.02 22.12 14.96
CA GLU A 4 0.41 22.00 15.24
C GLU A 4 0.96 20.70 14.65
N THR A 5 2.09 20.81 13.95
CA THR A 5 2.70 19.69 13.25
C THR A 5 4.20 19.63 13.51
N PHE A 6 4.78 18.45 13.31
CA PHE A 6 6.24 18.24 13.28
C PHE A 6 6.62 17.44 12.04
N ILE A 7 7.89 17.56 11.64
CA ILE A 7 8.44 16.79 10.54
C ILE A 7 9.15 15.55 11.13
N GLY A 8 8.68 14.37 10.74
CA GLY A 8 9.31 13.11 11.13
C GLY A 8 10.61 12.85 10.39
N SER A 9 11.35 11.83 10.83
CA SER A 9 12.64 11.41 10.23
C SER A 9 12.56 11.03 8.73
N SER A 10 11.35 10.68 8.26
CA SER A 10 11.06 10.39 6.85
C SER A 10 10.75 11.63 6.00
N GLY A 11 10.85 12.84 6.55
CA GLY A 11 10.42 14.08 5.90
C GLY A 11 8.90 14.30 5.87
N ARG A 12 8.12 13.36 6.42
CA ARG A 12 6.65 13.45 6.48
C ARG A 12 6.21 14.38 7.61
N VAL A 13 5.14 15.11 7.35
CA VAL A 13 4.51 16.02 8.33
C VAL A 13 3.45 15.24 9.11
N PHE A 14 3.54 15.30 10.44
CA PHE A 14 2.60 14.67 11.36
C PHE A 14 2.00 15.70 12.31
N PRO A 15 0.74 15.53 12.75
CA PRO A 15 0.22 16.28 13.90
C PRO A 15 1.05 15.96 15.14
N VAL A 16 1.19 16.95 16.04
CA VAL A 16 1.86 16.71 17.33
C VAL A 16 1.10 15.70 18.19
N LYS A 17 1.82 15.07 19.11
CA LYS A 17 1.25 14.03 19.99
C LYS A 17 0.02 14.57 20.74
N GLY A 18 -1.07 13.80 20.69
CA GLY A 18 -2.34 14.14 21.33
C GLY A 18 -3.41 14.63 20.37
N ILE A 19 -3.05 15.12 19.18
CA ILE A 19 -4.02 15.47 18.13
C ILE A 19 -4.46 14.21 17.42
N LYS A 20 -5.76 13.94 17.43
CA LYS A 20 -6.37 12.78 16.75
C LYS A 20 -6.80 13.14 15.32
N PRO A 21 -6.96 12.15 14.41
CA PRO A 21 -7.47 12.40 13.05
C PRO A 21 -8.80 13.18 13.04
N ILE A 22 -9.69 12.88 13.98
CA ILE A 22 -10.98 13.58 14.10
C ILE A 22 -10.82 15.07 14.43
N ASP A 23 -9.79 15.46 15.20
CA ASP A 23 -9.53 16.86 15.53
C ASP A 23 -9.03 17.60 14.29
N VAL A 24 -8.21 16.95 13.47
CA VAL A 24 -7.76 17.50 12.17
C VAL A 24 -8.95 17.71 11.25
N LEU A 25 -9.84 16.72 11.14
CA LEU A 25 -11.06 16.81 10.32
C LEU A 25 -11.97 17.96 10.81
N ALA A 26 -12.17 18.09 12.12
CA ALA A 26 -12.97 19.19 12.70
C ALA A 26 -12.41 20.56 12.30
N ARG A 27 -11.09 20.75 12.37
CA ARG A 27 -10.42 22.02 11.96
C ARG A 27 -10.57 22.31 10.47
N ILE A 28 -10.47 21.27 9.62
CA ILE A 28 -10.70 21.44 8.18
C ILE A 28 -12.14 21.88 7.94
N ARG A 29 -13.11 21.23 8.58
CA ARG A 29 -14.53 21.55 8.46
C ARG A 29 -14.83 22.99 8.89
N GLU A 30 -14.37 23.42 10.06
CA GLU A 30 -14.52 24.78 10.55
C GLU A 30 -14.01 25.80 9.53
N HIS A 31 -12.79 25.57 9.02
CA HIS A 31 -12.16 26.46 8.05
C HIS A 31 -12.93 26.56 6.72
N LEU A 32 -13.55 25.48 6.27
CA LEU A 32 -14.40 25.50 5.07
C LEU A 32 -15.71 26.28 5.33
N MET A 33 -16.33 26.07 6.49
CA MET A 33 -17.56 26.77 6.86
C MET A 33 -17.35 28.28 7.00
N GLU A 34 -16.22 28.74 7.59
CA GLU A 34 -15.81 30.12 7.65
C GLU A 34 -15.70 30.80 6.27
N ARG A 35 -15.46 30.00 5.21
CA ARG A 35 -15.42 30.44 3.81
C ARG A 35 -16.73 30.31 3.06
N GLY A 36 -17.81 30.06 3.77
CA GLY A 36 -19.15 29.95 3.19
C GLY A 36 -19.45 28.59 2.54
N VAL A 37 -18.58 27.57 2.71
CA VAL A 37 -18.87 26.22 2.23
C VAL A 37 -19.98 25.62 3.08
N ARG A 38 -21.05 25.18 2.44
CA ARG A 38 -22.13 24.43 3.07
C ARG A 38 -21.89 22.93 2.91
N ILE A 39 -21.89 22.20 4.01
CA ILE A 39 -21.68 20.75 4.04
C ILE A 39 -23.03 20.08 4.29
N HIS A 40 -23.46 19.30 3.34
CA HIS A 40 -24.68 18.49 3.43
C HIS A 40 -24.26 17.03 3.64
N VAL A 41 -24.68 16.42 4.75
CA VAL A 41 -24.50 15.01 5.06
C VAL A 41 -25.74 14.22 4.70
N GLU A 42 -25.65 12.88 4.69
CA GLU A 42 -26.77 11.99 4.36
C GLU A 42 -27.39 12.25 2.97
N HIS A 43 -26.53 12.64 2.03
CA HIS A 43 -26.88 12.78 0.62
C HIS A 43 -26.08 11.78 -0.19
N VAL A 44 -26.77 10.86 -0.85
CA VAL A 44 -26.16 9.79 -1.65
C VAL A 44 -26.30 10.13 -3.13
N PHE A 45 -25.19 10.10 -3.85
CA PHE A 45 -25.22 10.20 -5.32
C PHE A 45 -25.73 8.87 -5.89
N THR A 46 -26.83 8.91 -6.64
CA THR A 46 -27.52 7.72 -7.16
C THR A 46 -27.48 7.60 -8.68
N GLY A 47 -26.97 8.62 -9.40
CA GLY A 47 -26.83 8.58 -10.85
C GLY A 47 -27.09 9.91 -11.51
N PHE A 48 -27.59 9.87 -12.75
CA PHE A 48 -27.85 11.04 -13.58
C PHE A 48 -29.28 10.98 -14.10
N ASP A 49 -29.89 12.14 -14.30
CA ASP A 49 -31.16 12.26 -15.00
C ASP A 49 -30.97 12.22 -16.53
N GLU A 50 -32.08 12.32 -17.29
CA GLU A 50 -32.07 12.29 -18.77
C GLU A 50 -31.29 13.47 -19.39
N ALA A 51 -31.10 14.56 -18.65
CA ALA A 51 -30.33 15.72 -19.07
C ALA A 51 -28.84 15.64 -18.64
N GLY A 52 -28.42 14.53 -18.01
CA GLY A 52 -27.05 14.32 -17.52
C GLY A 52 -26.74 15.07 -16.21
N ARG A 53 -27.74 15.55 -15.50
CA ARG A 53 -27.54 16.24 -14.21
C ARG A 53 -27.48 15.21 -13.08
N PRO A 54 -26.62 15.41 -12.07
CA PRO A 54 -26.51 14.49 -10.94
C PRO A 54 -27.81 14.37 -10.15
N VAL A 55 -28.18 13.14 -9.85
CA VAL A 55 -29.31 12.82 -8.94
C VAL A 55 -28.74 12.39 -7.59
N LEU A 56 -29.23 13.02 -6.56
CA LEU A 56 -28.91 12.68 -5.17
C LEU A 56 -30.17 12.21 -4.46
N GLU A 57 -29.98 11.40 -3.42
CA GLU A 57 -31.06 10.93 -2.55
C GLU A 57 -30.74 11.29 -1.10
N ASN A 58 -31.74 11.74 -0.37
CA ASN A 58 -31.71 11.96 1.07
C ASN A 58 -32.98 11.43 1.72
N HIS A 59 -33.21 11.72 3.02
CA HIS A 59 -34.39 11.27 3.75
C HIS A 59 -35.74 11.75 3.18
N ASN A 60 -35.76 12.78 2.31
CA ASN A 60 -36.95 13.26 1.61
C ASN A 60 -37.14 12.61 0.23
N GLY A 61 -36.26 11.73 -0.19
CA GLY A 61 -36.26 11.07 -1.47
C GLY A 61 -35.24 11.64 -2.47
N PRO A 62 -35.30 11.18 -3.74
CA PRO A 62 -34.38 11.62 -4.79
C PRO A 62 -34.69 13.03 -5.26
N PHE A 63 -33.66 13.76 -5.66
CA PHE A 63 -33.75 15.08 -6.29
C PHE A 63 -32.55 15.32 -7.23
N THR A 64 -32.76 16.13 -8.25
CA THR A 64 -31.70 16.55 -9.19
C THR A 64 -30.91 17.71 -8.59
N LEU A 65 -29.59 17.65 -8.65
CA LEU A 65 -28.72 18.72 -8.23
C LEU A 65 -28.61 19.79 -9.34
N GLU A 66 -29.05 21.01 -9.04
CA GLU A 66 -28.84 22.18 -9.88
C GLU A 66 -27.56 22.92 -9.45
N ALA A 67 -26.55 22.93 -10.33
CA ALA A 67 -25.29 23.63 -10.08
C ALA A 67 -24.61 24.03 -11.40
N ASP A 68 -23.91 25.14 -11.39
CA ASP A 68 -23.13 25.61 -12.55
C ASP A 68 -21.94 24.69 -12.86
N ARG A 69 -21.37 24.10 -11.83
CA ARG A 69 -20.26 23.14 -11.90
C ARG A 69 -20.40 22.08 -10.82
N VAL A 70 -20.05 20.84 -11.16
CA VAL A 70 -20.03 19.70 -10.25
C VAL A 70 -18.65 19.06 -10.25
N ILE A 71 -18.10 18.82 -9.06
CA ILE A 71 -16.83 18.09 -8.91
C ILE A 71 -17.15 16.78 -8.20
N PHE A 72 -16.92 15.66 -8.88
CA PHE A 72 -17.06 14.34 -8.32
C PHE A 72 -15.78 13.94 -7.58
N ALA A 73 -15.86 13.82 -6.27
CA ALA A 73 -14.76 13.39 -5.39
C ALA A 73 -15.19 12.16 -4.58
N LEU A 74 -15.67 11.14 -5.29
CA LEU A 74 -16.37 9.97 -4.74
C LEU A 74 -15.47 8.93 -4.07
N GLY A 75 -14.15 9.14 -4.11
CA GLY A 75 -13.17 8.21 -3.53
C GLY A 75 -13.00 6.92 -4.33
N GLY A 76 -12.31 5.98 -3.74
CA GLY A 76 -12.07 4.64 -4.30
C GLY A 76 -12.94 3.58 -3.63
N ALA A 77 -12.38 2.37 -3.44
CA ALA A 77 -13.05 1.22 -2.84
C ALA A 77 -12.34 0.68 -1.59
N SER A 78 -11.33 1.40 -1.10
CA SER A 78 -10.60 1.01 0.11
C SER A 78 -11.28 1.57 1.37
N TRP A 79 -11.17 0.84 2.48
CA TRP A 79 -11.76 1.23 3.77
C TRP A 79 -13.23 1.62 3.68
N PRO A 80 -14.13 0.71 3.25
CA PRO A 80 -15.54 1.04 3.03
C PRO A 80 -16.25 1.56 4.28
N VAL A 81 -15.75 1.25 5.47
CA VAL A 81 -16.23 1.80 6.76
C VAL A 81 -16.11 3.34 6.83
N THR A 82 -15.28 3.98 6.02
CA THR A 82 -15.15 5.44 5.92
C THR A 82 -16.09 6.06 4.88
N GLY A 83 -16.97 5.26 4.25
CA GLY A 83 -17.93 5.72 3.24
C GLY A 83 -17.47 5.55 1.79
N SER A 84 -16.24 5.10 1.56
CA SER A 84 -15.69 4.88 0.21
C SER A 84 -16.05 3.45 -0.27
N THR A 85 -17.26 3.27 -0.77
CA THR A 85 -17.80 1.95 -1.14
C THR A 85 -17.37 1.44 -2.51
N GLY A 86 -16.87 2.33 -3.38
CA GLY A 86 -16.44 1.98 -4.74
C GLY A 86 -17.57 1.59 -5.69
N ILE A 87 -18.81 1.93 -5.40
CA ILE A 87 -19.98 1.56 -6.24
C ILE A 87 -20.25 2.53 -7.38
N TRP A 88 -19.73 3.75 -7.29
CA TRP A 88 -20.04 4.83 -8.23
C TRP A 88 -19.61 4.57 -9.70
N PRO A 89 -18.61 3.72 -10.06
CA PRO A 89 -18.27 3.49 -11.46
C PRO A 89 -19.44 2.98 -12.30
N SER A 90 -20.33 2.16 -11.70
CA SER A 90 -21.52 1.67 -12.39
C SER A 90 -22.48 2.79 -12.80
N LEU A 91 -22.54 3.88 -12.03
CA LEU A 91 -23.39 5.03 -12.32
C LEU A 91 -22.90 5.82 -13.53
N PHE A 92 -21.57 5.92 -13.69
CA PHE A 92 -20.94 6.54 -14.86
C PHE A 92 -21.02 5.64 -16.09
N ASN A 93 -20.85 4.34 -15.93
CA ASN A 93 -21.03 3.39 -17.04
C ASN A 93 -22.46 3.42 -17.60
N ALA A 94 -23.47 3.67 -16.75
CA ALA A 94 -24.86 3.77 -17.20
C ALA A 94 -25.14 4.94 -18.16
N ILE A 95 -24.32 5.98 -18.12
CA ILE A 95 -24.38 7.12 -19.05
C ILE A 95 -23.29 7.07 -20.14
N GLY A 96 -22.64 5.92 -20.33
CA GLY A 96 -21.66 5.69 -21.40
C GLY A 96 -20.23 6.11 -21.09
N ILE A 97 -19.92 6.52 -19.86
CA ILE A 97 -18.54 6.83 -19.44
C ILE A 97 -17.89 5.53 -18.96
N ALA A 98 -16.92 5.04 -19.73
CA ALA A 98 -16.18 3.82 -19.38
C ALA A 98 -15.35 3.99 -18.12
N THR A 99 -15.31 2.93 -17.29
CA THR A 99 -14.50 2.88 -16.07
C THR A 99 -13.71 1.59 -16.00
N HIS A 100 -12.54 1.63 -15.34
CA HIS A 100 -11.80 0.44 -14.94
C HIS A 100 -12.25 -0.05 -13.54
N PRO A 101 -12.32 -1.36 -13.33
CA PRO A 101 -12.57 -1.90 -11.99
C PRO A 101 -11.55 -1.39 -10.98
N PHE A 102 -11.99 -1.21 -9.73
CA PHE A 102 -11.05 -0.88 -8.67
C PHE A 102 -10.20 -2.08 -8.29
N GLU A 103 -8.90 -1.85 -8.16
CA GLU A 103 -7.92 -2.79 -7.62
C GLU A 103 -7.15 -2.16 -6.45
N ALA A 104 -6.65 -3.01 -5.54
CA ALA A 104 -5.81 -2.55 -4.44
C ALA A 104 -4.51 -1.93 -4.99
N SER A 105 -4.13 -0.74 -4.51
CA SER A 105 -2.90 -0.05 -4.92
C SER A 105 -1.85 -0.09 -3.81
N ASN A 106 -1.93 0.79 -2.80
CA ASN A 106 -1.03 0.74 -1.65
C ASN A 106 -1.58 -0.27 -0.64
N CYS A 107 -1.16 -1.52 -0.73
CA CYS A 107 -1.67 -2.61 0.10
C CYS A 107 -0.54 -3.55 0.53
N GLY A 108 -0.82 -4.37 1.53
CA GLY A 108 0.03 -5.51 1.86
C GLY A 108 -0.01 -6.58 0.77
N ILE A 109 0.94 -7.48 0.82
CA ILE A 109 1.04 -8.66 -0.06
C ILE A 109 0.88 -9.93 0.75
N ALA A 110 0.28 -10.95 0.15
CA ALA A 110 0.15 -12.27 0.74
C ALA A 110 1.33 -13.16 0.33
N ILE A 111 1.90 -13.83 1.32
CA ILE A 111 3.01 -14.79 1.17
C ILE A 111 2.62 -16.05 1.93
N ALA A 112 2.81 -17.21 1.32
CA ALA A 112 2.60 -18.50 1.98
C ALA A 112 3.70 -18.73 3.04
N TRP A 113 3.56 -18.12 4.20
CA TRP A 113 4.50 -18.30 5.31
C TRP A 113 4.50 -19.76 5.80
N PRO A 114 5.66 -20.36 6.08
CA PRO A 114 5.71 -21.45 7.02
C PRO A 114 5.16 -20.99 8.38
N GLU A 115 4.26 -21.80 8.98
CA GLU A 115 3.56 -21.45 10.24
C GLU A 115 4.46 -20.88 11.35
N PRO A 116 5.68 -21.43 11.59
CA PRO A 116 6.57 -20.89 12.62
C PRO A 116 7.00 -19.45 12.38
N VAL A 117 7.12 -19.02 11.10
CA VAL A 117 7.51 -17.63 10.77
C VAL A 117 6.40 -16.67 11.12
N ALA A 118 5.17 -16.94 10.67
CA ALA A 118 4.02 -16.10 10.96
C ALA A 118 3.81 -15.97 12.47
N LYS A 119 3.78 -17.11 13.20
CA LYS A 119 3.52 -17.14 14.64
C LYS A 119 4.57 -16.40 15.48
N ALA A 120 5.86 -16.50 15.12
CA ALA A 120 6.95 -15.94 15.92
C ALA A 120 7.27 -14.49 15.55
N HIS A 121 6.96 -14.03 14.35
CA HIS A 121 7.45 -12.77 13.82
C HIS A 121 6.36 -11.80 13.35
N ALA A 122 5.06 -12.14 13.36
CA ALA A 122 3.99 -11.20 13.06
C ALA A 122 4.09 -9.95 13.94
N GLY A 123 3.96 -8.77 13.34
CA GLY A 123 4.15 -7.46 13.96
C GLY A 123 5.62 -7.00 14.06
N LYS A 124 6.59 -7.81 13.61
CA LYS A 124 8.01 -7.42 13.64
C LYS A 124 8.37 -6.63 12.37
N PRO A 125 9.08 -5.49 12.51
CA PRO A 125 9.57 -4.74 11.37
C PRO A 125 10.85 -5.37 10.78
N LEU A 126 10.93 -5.40 9.47
CA LEU A 126 12.17 -5.59 8.70
C LEU A 126 12.68 -4.21 8.33
N LYS A 127 13.71 -3.75 9.02
CA LYS A 127 14.25 -2.38 8.85
C LYS A 127 15.42 -2.35 7.87
N ASN A 128 15.56 -1.20 7.21
CA ASN A 128 16.69 -0.94 6.30
C ASN A 128 16.87 -2.05 5.26
N ILE A 129 15.77 -2.44 4.61
CA ILE A 129 15.75 -3.39 3.52
C ILE A 129 15.53 -2.66 2.19
N ARG A 130 16.00 -3.26 1.10
CA ARG A 130 15.56 -2.91 -0.26
C ARG A 130 14.68 -4.03 -0.76
N VAL A 131 13.54 -3.66 -1.33
CA VAL A 131 12.67 -4.61 -2.04
C VAL A 131 12.61 -4.26 -3.51
N SER A 132 12.38 -5.25 -4.37
CA SER A 132 12.16 -5.03 -5.80
C SER A 132 11.21 -6.05 -6.40
N ALA A 133 10.49 -5.63 -7.44
CA ALA A 133 9.64 -6.47 -8.29
C ALA A 133 9.59 -5.85 -9.69
N GLY A 134 9.88 -6.62 -10.75
CA GLY A 134 10.09 -6.07 -12.08
C GLY A 134 11.17 -4.99 -12.05
N ASP A 135 10.87 -3.85 -12.66
CA ASP A 135 11.78 -2.69 -12.70
C ASP A 135 11.64 -1.76 -11.48
N GLU A 136 10.69 -2.03 -10.61
CA GLU A 136 10.41 -1.20 -9.44
C GLU A 136 11.26 -1.62 -8.23
N SER A 137 11.74 -0.64 -7.48
CA SER A 137 12.44 -0.91 -6.22
C SER A 137 12.23 0.19 -5.19
N ALA A 138 12.29 -0.20 -3.91
CA ALA A 138 12.16 0.74 -2.81
C ALA A 138 13.09 0.38 -1.65
N LEU A 139 13.67 1.40 -1.01
CA LEU A 139 14.41 1.29 0.24
C LEU A 139 13.49 1.72 1.39
N GLY A 140 13.45 0.94 2.47
CA GLY A 140 12.62 1.30 3.61
C GLY A 140 12.50 0.18 4.64
N GLU A 141 11.32 0.12 5.25
CA GLU A 141 10.96 -0.97 6.15
C GLU A 141 9.64 -1.62 5.74
N ALA A 142 9.51 -2.90 6.06
CA ALA A 142 8.28 -3.65 5.94
C ALA A 142 7.94 -4.31 7.28
N THR A 143 6.66 -4.55 7.51
CA THR A 143 6.18 -5.28 8.69
C THR A 143 5.77 -6.69 8.27
N ILE A 144 6.24 -7.69 8.99
CA ILE A 144 5.76 -9.06 8.84
C ILE A 144 4.35 -9.12 9.45
N THR A 145 3.40 -9.62 8.69
CA THR A 145 2.03 -9.88 9.16
C THR A 145 1.74 -11.37 9.20
N ALA A 146 0.59 -11.75 9.73
CA ALA A 146 0.14 -13.15 9.67
C ALA A 146 -0.02 -13.66 8.22
N HIS A 147 -0.18 -12.77 7.26
CA HIS A 147 -0.49 -13.10 5.87
C HIS A 147 0.64 -12.82 4.89
N GLY A 148 1.63 -12.02 5.24
CA GLY A 148 2.70 -11.61 4.34
C GLY A 148 3.43 -10.37 4.82
N LEU A 149 3.67 -9.41 3.93
CA LEU A 149 4.38 -8.16 4.22
C LEU A 149 3.51 -6.93 3.90
N GLU A 150 3.68 -5.88 4.68
CA GLU A 150 3.11 -4.57 4.44
C GLU A 150 4.11 -3.46 4.81
N GLY A 151 3.83 -2.23 4.43
CA GLY A 151 4.62 -1.07 4.84
C GLY A 151 5.27 -0.31 3.70
N ASN A 152 6.03 0.72 4.08
CA ASN A 152 6.54 1.72 3.14
C ASN A 152 7.45 1.18 2.03
N ALA A 153 8.18 0.10 2.30
CA ALA A 153 9.00 -0.54 1.27
C ALA A 153 8.14 -1.35 0.28
N ILE A 154 7.01 -1.89 0.72
CA ILE A 154 6.16 -2.77 -0.10
C ILE A 154 5.31 -1.97 -1.09
N TYR A 155 4.69 -0.87 -0.65
CA TYR A 155 3.72 -0.14 -1.45
C TYR A 155 4.22 0.32 -2.82
N PRO A 156 5.46 0.81 -2.99
CA PRO A 156 5.96 1.23 -4.29
C PRO A 156 6.10 0.10 -5.32
N VAL A 157 6.30 -1.14 -4.88
CA VAL A 157 6.45 -2.31 -5.78
C VAL A 157 5.13 -3.05 -6.04
N VAL A 158 4.03 -2.64 -5.39
CA VAL A 158 2.70 -3.24 -5.60
C VAL A 158 2.23 -3.18 -7.06
N PRO A 159 2.43 -2.08 -7.82
CA PRO A 159 2.04 -2.04 -9.23
C PRO A 159 2.66 -3.17 -10.05
N ALA A 160 3.98 -3.38 -9.93
CA ALA A 160 4.68 -4.46 -10.64
C ALA A 160 4.22 -5.85 -10.20
N LEU A 161 4.02 -6.04 -8.88
CA LEU A 161 3.48 -7.31 -8.36
C LEU A 161 2.07 -7.59 -8.84
N ARG A 162 1.20 -6.57 -8.91
CA ARG A 162 -0.17 -6.69 -9.45
C ARG A 162 -0.15 -7.10 -10.92
N THR A 163 0.66 -6.43 -11.75
CA THR A 163 0.82 -6.78 -13.16
C THR A 163 1.24 -8.24 -13.31
N ALA A 164 2.28 -8.67 -12.59
CA ALA A 164 2.76 -10.05 -12.65
C ALA A 164 1.70 -11.07 -12.18
N LEU A 165 0.95 -10.76 -11.12
CA LEU A 165 -0.15 -11.62 -10.65
C LEU A 165 -1.28 -11.71 -11.67
N ASN A 166 -1.65 -10.60 -12.31
CA ASN A 166 -2.73 -10.57 -13.31
C ASN A 166 -2.32 -11.32 -14.59
N GLU A 167 -1.07 -11.20 -15.03
CA GLU A 167 -0.57 -11.81 -16.27
C GLU A 167 -0.18 -13.28 -16.11
N ALA A 168 0.54 -13.62 -15.03
CA ALA A 168 1.14 -14.94 -14.84
C ALA A 168 0.51 -15.76 -13.70
N GLY A 169 -0.36 -15.17 -12.89
CA GLY A 169 -0.95 -15.81 -11.71
C GLY A 169 0.02 -15.97 -10.54
N HIS A 170 1.25 -15.50 -10.66
CA HIS A 170 2.26 -15.54 -9.60
C HIS A 170 3.21 -14.35 -9.72
N ALA A 171 3.79 -13.95 -8.61
CA ALA A 171 4.80 -12.89 -8.56
C ALA A 171 5.90 -13.24 -7.56
N THR A 172 7.06 -12.64 -7.71
CA THR A 172 8.17 -12.77 -6.76
C THR A 172 8.57 -11.41 -6.24
N LEU A 173 8.65 -11.29 -4.92
CA LEU A 173 9.28 -10.15 -4.27
C LEU A 173 10.73 -10.50 -3.98
N HIS A 174 11.65 -9.65 -4.40
CA HIS A 174 13.07 -9.73 -4.10
C HIS A 174 13.39 -8.83 -2.92
N ILE A 175 14.15 -9.32 -1.93
CA ILE A 175 14.54 -8.54 -0.76
C ILE A 175 16.06 -8.59 -0.58
N ASP A 176 16.68 -7.43 -0.59
CA ASP A 176 18.02 -7.23 -0.08
C ASP A 176 17.93 -6.85 1.40
N LEU A 177 18.35 -7.75 2.28
CA LEU A 177 18.31 -7.56 3.74
C LEU A 177 19.43 -6.65 4.26
N LYS A 178 20.45 -6.35 3.44
CA LYS A 178 21.61 -5.52 3.80
C LYS A 178 22.03 -4.58 2.65
N PRO A 179 21.17 -3.65 2.24
CA PRO A 179 21.40 -2.83 1.05
C PRO A 179 22.61 -1.89 1.15
N GLY A 180 23.08 -1.62 2.36
CA GLY A 180 24.31 -0.83 2.59
C GLY A 180 25.61 -1.61 2.45
N ASN A 181 25.56 -2.90 2.08
CA ASN A 181 26.76 -3.73 1.88
C ASN A 181 26.71 -4.48 0.56
N THR A 182 27.87 -4.67 -0.07
CA THR A 182 28.00 -5.61 -1.21
C THR A 182 28.12 -7.05 -0.71
N THR A 183 27.94 -8.02 -1.61
CA THR A 183 28.14 -9.44 -1.30
C THR A 183 29.55 -9.71 -0.78
N GLU A 184 30.56 -9.12 -1.44
CA GLU A 184 31.98 -9.27 -1.10
C GLU A 184 32.29 -8.69 0.28
N GLU A 185 31.68 -7.58 0.66
CA GLU A 185 31.82 -6.99 2.00
C GLU A 185 31.21 -7.89 3.07
N LEU A 186 30.04 -8.49 2.80
CA LEU A 186 29.41 -9.43 3.71
C LEU A 186 30.26 -10.70 3.87
N VAL A 187 30.79 -11.26 2.78
CA VAL A 187 31.69 -12.41 2.81
C VAL A 187 32.95 -12.08 3.63
N ARG A 188 33.55 -10.90 3.44
CA ARG A 188 34.70 -10.46 4.27
C ARG A 188 34.38 -10.37 5.76
N LYS A 189 33.19 -9.89 6.13
CA LYS A 189 32.72 -9.84 7.55
C LYS A 189 32.58 -11.23 8.14
N ILE A 190 32.12 -12.19 7.36
CA ILE A 190 32.05 -13.60 7.78
C ILE A 190 33.46 -14.17 7.98
N GLY A 191 34.38 -13.95 7.04
CA GLY A 191 35.75 -14.45 7.10
C GLY A 191 35.78 -15.96 7.28
N ALA A 192 36.60 -16.45 8.23
CA ALA A 192 36.77 -17.87 8.54
C ALA A 192 35.79 -18.39 9.62
N LYS A 193 34.69 -17.69 9.88
CA LYS A 193 33.70 -18.13 10.89
C LYS A 193 32.97 -19.39 10.44
N GLU A 194 32.52 -20.15 11.44
CA GLU A 194 31.65 -21.30 11.19
C GLU A 194 30.23 -20.86 10.78
N PRO A 195 29.50 -21.66 10.00
CA PRO A 195 28.16 -21.32 9.49
C PRO A 195 27.16 -20.87 10.57
N ARG A 196 27.23 -21.42 11.78
CA ARG A 196 26.37 -21.03 12.91
C ARG A 196 26.52 -19.57 13.33
N ASN A 197 27.67 -18.93 13.01
CA ASN A 197 28.02 -17.56 13.39
C ASN A 197 27.88 -16.57 12.23
N PHE A 198 27.44 -17.00 11.03
CA PHE A 198 27.32 -16.12 9.84
C PHE A 198 26.33 -15.00 10.08
N ALA A 199 25.15 -15.31 10.61
CA ALA A 199 24.12 -14.31 10.86
C ALA A 199 24.57 -13.22 11.83
N GLU A 200 25.29 -13.58 12.89
CA GLU A 200 25.86 -12.64 13.85
C GLU A 200 26.93 -11.77 13.19
N ALA A 201 27.81 -12.35 12.39
CA ALA A 201 28.91 -11.64 11.69
C ALA A 201 28.41 -10.51 10.79
N VAL A 202 27.24 -10.69 10.17
CA VAL A 202 26.61 -9.70 9.27
C VAL A 202 25.43 -8.97 9.92
N HIS A 203 25.26 -9.14 11.25
CA HIS A 203 24.22 -8.48 12.05
C HIS A 203 22.79 -8.68 11.52
N LEU A 204 22.43 -9.92 11.15
CA LEU A 204 21.03 -10.26 10.88
C LEU A 204 20.26 -10.32 12.20
N ASP A 205 19.09 -9.70 12.24
CA ASP A 205 18.16 -9.89 13.33
C ASP A 205 17.43 -11.24 13.22
N ARG A 206 16.68 -11.58 14.28
CA ARG A 206 15.97 -12.87 14.34
C ARG A 206 14.91 -13.04 13.26
N ALA A 207 14.23 -11.96 12.86
CA ALA A 207 13.20 -11.98 11.86
C ALA A 207 13.82 -12.16 10.46
N GLN A 208 14.87 -11.40 10.15
CA GLN A 208 15.64 -11.53 8.90
C GLN A 208 16.20 -12.95 8.75
N LEU A 209 16.80 -13.50 9.80
CA LEU A 209 17.34 -14.87 9.78
C LEU A 209 16.25 -15.93 9.63
N ALA A 210 15.08 -15.73 10.26
CA ALA A 210 13.96 -16.65 10.14
C ALA A 210 13.42 -16.69 8.68
N LEU A 211 13.28 -15.53 8.04
CA LEU A 211 12.88 -15.44 6.63
C LEU A 211 13.90 -16.12 5.73
N LEU A 212 15.18 -15.82 5.91
CA LEU A 212 16.23 -16.45 5.12
C LEU A 212 16.16 -17.98 5.21
N LYS A 213 16.06 -18.53 6.43
CA LYS A 213 15.94 -19.98 6.64
C LYS A 213 14.67 -20.60 6.09
N ALA A 214 13.59 -19.82 6.02
CA ALA A 214 12.29 -20.33 5.54
C ALA A 214 12.21 -20.43 4.01
N PHE A 215 12.97 -19.59 3.30
CA PHE A 215 12.87 -19.44 1.85
C PHE A 215 14.16 -19.80 1.08
N THR A 216 15.21 -20.24 1.79
CA THR A 216 16.45 -20.68 1.16
C THR A 216 16.80 -22.11 1.59
N PRO A 217 17.39 -22.94 0.69
CA PRO A 217 17.84 -24.27 1.02
C PRO A 217 18.90 -24.25 2.13
N LYS A 218 18.79 -25.17 3.08
CA LYS A 218 19.71 -25.25 4.25
C LYS A 218 21.18 -25.37 3.83
N GLU A 219 21.44 -26.06 2.75
CA GLU A 219 22.79 -26.31 2.21
C GLU A 219 23.49 -25.00 1.85
N ARG A 220 22.75 -24.01 1.35
CA ARG A 220 23.30 -22.70 1.00
C ARG A 220 23.81 -21.93 2.23
N SER A 221 23.18 -22.16 3.39
CA SER A 221 23.64 -21.55 4.66
C SER A 221 24.97 -22.09 5.17
N MET A 222 25.51 -23.14 4.58
CA MET A 222 26.83 -23.71 4.92
C MET A 222 27.98 -23.03 4.15
N SER A 223 27.70 -22.30 3.10
CA SER A 223 28.68 -21.53 2.31
C SER A 223 28.52 -20.04 2.59
N ALA A 224 29.62 -19.36 2.95
CA ALA A 224 29.60 -17.91 3.20
C ALA A 224 29.15 -17.12 1.97
N SER A 225 29.61 -17.50 0.76
CA SER A 225 29.19 -16.84 -0.48
C SER A 225 27.71 -17.01 -0.74
N ALA A 226 27.20 -18.27 -0.74
CA ALA A 226 25.81 -18.55 -1.01
C ALA A 226 24.87 -17.91 0.05
N PHE A 227 25.26 -17.91 1.33
CA PHE A 227 24.52 -17.24 2.39
C PHE A 227 24.44 -15.72 2.16
N CYS A 228 25.54 -15.07 1.73
CA CYS A 228 25.55 -13.65 1.42
C CYS A 228 24.76 -13.32 0.16
N GLU A 229 24.78 -14.15 -0.86
CA GLU A 229 23.93 -14.02 -2.04
C GLU A 229 22.46 -14.05 -1.68
N ASP A 230 22.05 -14.99 -0.81
CA ASP A 230 20.67 -15.10 -0.32
C ASP A 230 20.26 -13.89 0.54
N ILE A 231 21.18 -13.28 1.28
CA ILE A 231 20.94 -12.00 1.99
C ILE A 231 20.67 -10.87 1.00
N LYS A 232 21.36 -10.85 -0.13
CA LYS A 232 21.25 -9.81 -1.15
C LYS A 232 20.06 -9.99 -2.09
N ASP A 233 19.57 -11.21 -2.24
CA ASP A 233 18.44 -11.54 -3.11
C ASP A 233 17.56 -12.65 -2.51
N LEU A 234 16.94 -12.34 -1.37
CA LEU A 234 15.94 -13.24 -0.79
C LEU A 234 14.65 -13.17 -1.59
N ARG A 235 14.24 -14.29 -2.19
CA ARG A 235 13.08 -14.39 -3.07
C ARG A 235 11.87 -14.91 -2.32
N LEU A 236 10.81 -14.11 -2.26
CA LEU A 236 9.56 -14.47 -1.62
C LEU A 236 8.45 -14.66 -2.66
N PRO A 237 7.79 -15.83 -2.71
CA PRO A 237 6.65 -16.05 -3.61
C PRO A 237 5.45 -15.25 -3.09
N VAL A 238 4.97 -14.30 -3.89
CA VAL A 238 3.75 -13.53 -3.62
C VAL A 238 2.58 -14.27 -4.24
N THR A 239 1.59 -14.61 -3.42
CA THR A 239 0.43 -15.39 -3.84
C THR A 239 -0.77 -14.53 -4.20
N ALA A 240 -0.88 -13.34 -3.60
CA ALA A 240 -1.95 -12.35 -3.87
C ALA A 240 -1.58 -10.98 -3.31
N LEU A 241 -2.27 -9.96 -3.73
CA LEU A 241 -2.38 -8.69 -2.99
C LEU A 241 -3.40 -8.86 -1.85
N ARG A 242 -3.25 -8.07 -0.78
CA ARG A 242 -4.27 -8.04 0.27
C ARG A 242 -5.58 -7.45 -0.27
N PRO A 243 -6.74 -7.85 0.29
CA PRO A 243 -8.04 -7.39 -0.17
C PRO A 243 -8.15 -5.88 -0.29
N ILE A 244 -8.90 -5.42 -1.28
CA ILE A 244 -9.09 -3.99 -1.57
C ILE A 244 -9.61 -3.20 -0.36
N GLY A 245 -10.48 -3.82 0.46
CA GLY A 245 -10.98 -3.21 1.69
C GLY A 245 -9.93 -2.96 2.77
N GLU A 246 -8.75 -3.61 2.67
CA GLU A 246 -7.61 -3.43 3.57
C GLU A 246 -6.53 -2.51 2.96
N ALA A 247 -6.68 -2.13 1.70
CA ALA A 247 -5.72 -1.27 1.01
C ALA A 247 -5.79 0.18 1.51
N ILE A 248 -4.68 0.89 1.46
CA ILE A 248 -4.64 2.33 1.78
C ILE A 248 -5.24 3.15 0.66
N SER A 249 -5.07 2.70 -0.58
CA SER A 249 -5.61 3.34 -1.79
C SER A 249 -5.93 2.32 -2.86
N THR A 250 -6.67 2.76 -3.87
CA THR A 250 -7.07 1.97 -5.03
C THR A 250 -6.63 2.62 -6.33
N VAL A 251 -6.48 1.81 -7.35
CA VAL A 251 -6.40 2.23 -8.76
C VAL A 251 -7.70 1.82 -9.46
N GLY A 252 -7.99 2.38 -10.62
CA GLY A 252 -9.24 2.19 -11.35
C GLY A 252 -10.13 3.44 -11.31
N GLY A 253 -11.37 3.30 -11.74
CA GLY A 253 -12.29 4.41 -11.94
C GLY A 253 -12.25 4.92 -13.36
N ILE A 254 -12.53 6.19 -13.60
CA ILE A 254 -12.51 6.81 -14.93
C ILE A 254 -11.04 6.92 -15.39
N PRO A 255 -10.68 6.36 -16.56
CA PRO A 255 -9.33 6.50 -17.10
C PRO A 255 -9.04 7.96 -17.49
N THR A 256 -7.79 8.39 -17.27
CA THR A 256 -7.38 9.79 -17.55
C THR A 256 -7.55 10.16 -19.02
N GLU A 257 -7.46 9.19 -19.91
CA GLU A 257 -7.65 9.35 -21.36
C GLU A 257 -9.10 9.65 -21.76
N ALA A 258 -10.05 9.36 -20.87
CA ALA A 258 -11.47 9.68 -21.07
C ALA A 258 -11.82 11.12 -20.66
N LEU A 259 -10.88 11.84 -20.05
CA LEU A 259 -11.05 13.22 -19.62
C LEU A 259 -10.51 14.18 -20.69
N SER A 260 -11.18 15.30 -20.88
CA SER A 260 -10.65 16.39 -21.68
C SER A 260 -9.51 17.12 -20.93
N SER A 261 -8.80 18.02 -21.62
CA SER A 261 -7.68 18.77 -21.03
C SER A 261 -8.08 19.70 -19.87
N ASP A 262 -9.36 20.04 -19.76
CA ASP A 262 -9.95 20.81 -18.66
C ASP A 262 -10.65 19.94 -17.61
N PHE A 263 -10.44 18.63 -17.67
CA PHE A 263 -11.00 17.62 -16.76
C PHE A 263 -12.54 17.50 -16.79
N SER A 264 -13.16 17.83 -17.90
CA SER A 264 -14.60 17.69 -18.13
C SER A 264 -14.95 16.42 -18.91
#